data_ef6cbbd6a8b2fbca957e7608591ba76c
#
_entry.id   ef6cbbd6a8b2fbca957e7608591ba76c
#
_cell.length_a   1.000
_cell.length_b   1.000
_cell.length_c   1.000
_cell.angle_alpha   90.00
_cell.angle_beta   90.00
_cell.angle_gamma   90.00
#
_symmetry.space_group_name_H-M   'P 1'
#
loop_
_entity.id
_entity.type
_entity.pdbx_description
1 polymer ?
#
loop_
_entity_poly.entity_id
_entity_poly.type
_entity_poly.pdbx_seq_one_letter_code
_entity_poly.pdbx_strand_id
1 'polypeptide(L)'
;MNIWKELLGREEMTEEEKKTVCNSLMTKEARMERLILKHFSTEDFRKVWERRIGEGLIGGKACGLLVARKLIKVRLPEFKDYIEPHNSFFIGSDVFCKYLELNDCMELREKHRREKEHFQEAEELKKRLLNGVFPEAIREELKKVLQHYGTTPIIVRSSSFLEDGYGNAFSGKYESIFCMNQGCEKARLEELENAVRQVYASTMNPSAIEYRRKRKLLDVDEQMALLVQKVEGERYGDLYFPVAAGMGCSYNPYKWMEHMNPDAGML
;
A
#
# COMPACT_ATOMS: atom_id res chain seq x y z
N MET A 1 24.46 10.01 -11.07
CA MET A 1 24.26 8.60 -11.48
C MET A 1 23.48 7.93 -10.36
N ASN A 2 22.30 7.38 -10.65
CA ASN A 2 21.44 6.86 -9.58
C ASN A 2 21.99 5.50 -9.14
N ILE A 3 22.59 5.45 -7.95
CA ILE A 3 23.23 4.26 -7.37
C ILE A 3 22.31 3.02 -7.39
N TRP A 4 20.99 3.26 -7.31
CA TRP A 4 19.99 2.21 -7.37
C TRP A 4 19.92 1.52 -8.74
N LYS A 5 20.06 2.26 -9.86
CA LYS A 5 20.13 1.68 -11.21
C LYS A 5 21.35 0.79 -11.37
N GLU A 6 22.45 1.15 -10.74
CA GLU A 6 23.67 0.34 -10.77
C GLU A 6 23.49 -0.95 -9.95
N LEU A 7 23.04 -0.85 -8.70
CA LEU A 7 22.85 -1.99 -7.82
C LEU A 7 21.80 -2.98 -8.37
N LEU A 8 20.66 -2.47 -8.80
CA LEU A 8 19.57 -3.29 -9.35
C LEU A 8 19.86 -3.79 -10.77
N GLY A 9 20.84 -3.22 -11.48
CA GLY A 9 21.32 -3.70 -12.78
C GLY A 9 22.26 -4.90 -12.70
N ARG A 10 22.78 -5.24 -11.51
CA ARG A 10 23.66 -6.39 -11.31
C ARG A 10 22.85 -7.70 -11.35
N GLU A 11 23.50 -8.77 -11.74
CA GLU A 11 22.89 -10.12 -11.73
C GLU A 11 22.59 -10.56 -10.29
N GLU A 12 23.54 -10.36 -9.38
CA GLU A 12 23.36 -10.57 -7.94
C GLU A 12 23.91 -9.42 -7.11
N MET A 13 23.19 -9.07 -6.03
CA MET A 13 23.61 -8.16 -4.97
C MET A 13 24.21 -8.93 -3.80
N THR A 14 25.19 -8.35 -3.13
CA THR A 14 25.66 -8.84 -1.83
C THR A 14 24.56 -8.70 -0.76
N GLU A 15 24.69 -9.40 0.35
CA GLU A 15 23.73 -9.31 1.47
C GLU A 15 23.64 -7.89 2.06
N GLU A 16 24.75 -7.16 2.09
CA GLU A 16 24.79 -5.78 2.58
C GLU A 16 24.09 -4.82 1.60
N GLU A 17 24.27 -5.01 0.30
CA GLU A 17 23.54 -4.27 -0.74
C GLU A 17 22.05 -4.57 -0.69
N LYS A 18 21.65 -5.84 -0.59
CA LYS A 18 20.23 -6.23 -0.41
C LYS A 18 19.62 -5.57 0.81
N LYS A 19 20.34 -5.53 1.93
CA LYS A 19 19.88 -4.85 3.15
C LYS A 19 19.68 -3.36 2.93
N THR A 20 20.63 -2.71 2.27
CA THR A 20 20.54 -1.29 1.93
C THR A 20 19.34 -1.01 1.02
N VAL A 21 19.12 -1.83 -0.01
CA VAL A 21 17.97 -1.74 -0.92
C VAL A 21 16.67 -2.01 -0.16
N CYS A 22 16.61 -3.05 0.66
CA CYS A 22 15.42 -3.37 1.47
C CYS A 22 15.00 -2.18 2.35
N ASN A 23 15.95 -1.56 3.05
CA ASN A 23 15.71 -0.45 3.97
C ASN A 23 15.32 0.87 3.30
N SER A 24 15.57 1.02 2.02
CA SER A 24 15.20 2.22 1.25
C SER A 24 14.01 2.03 0.32
N LEU A 25 13.71 0.78 -0.05
CA LEU A 25 12.64 0.46 -0.99
C LEU A 25 11.42 -0.14 -0.30
N MET A 26 11.63 -1.01 0.68
CA MET A 26 10.57 -1.84 1.22
C MET A 26 10.18 -1.49 2.65
N THR A 27 11.07 -1.73 3.63
CA THR A 27 10.74 -1.59 5.05
C THR A 27 11.99 -1.36 5.90
N LYS A 28 11.79 -0.72 7.06
CA LYS A 28 12.78 -0.62 8.15
C LYS A 28 12.38 -1.46 9.37
N GLU A 29 11.27 -2.21 9.28
CA GLU A 29 10.83 -3.08 10.36
C GLU A 29 11.68 -4.36 10.36
N ALA A 30 12.37 -4.63 11.47
CA ALA A 30 13.42 -5.64 11.57
C ALA A 30 12.95 -7.08 11.29
N ARG A 31 11.71 -7.43 11.60
CA ARG A 31 11.16 -8.77 11.35
C ARG A 31 10.83 -8.96 9.87
N MET A 32 10.22 -7.97 9.24
CA MET A 32 9.92 -7.99 7.82
C MET A 32 11.21 -7.95 7.00
N GLU A 33 12.19 -7.11 7.38
CA GLU A 33 13.52 -7.07 6.78
C GLU A 33 14.16 -8.47 6.74
N ARG A 34 14.19 -9.18 7.88
CA ARG A 34 14.74 -10.55 7.95
C ARG A 34 14.06 -11.53 7.01
N LEU A 35 12.71 -11.44 6.87
CA LEU A 35 11.96 -12.30 5.95
C LEU A 35 12.29 -11.97 4.49
N ILE A 36 12.37 -10.69 4.16
CA ILE A 36 12.70 -10.22 2.82
C ILE A 36 14.12 -10.67 2.45
N LEU A 37 15.12 -10.36 3.28
CA LEU A 37 16.51 -10.73 3.02
C LEU A 37 16.71 -12.23 2.86
N LYS A 38 15.97 -13.02 3.62
CA LYS A 38 16.04 -14.51 3.55
C LYS A 38 15.48 -15.07 2.24
N HIS A 39 14.51 -14.42 1.63
CA HIS A 39 13.73 -15.03 0.54
C HIS A 39 13.80 -14.29 -0.78
N PHE A 40 14.18 -13.01 -0.80
CA PHE A 40 14.19 -12.20 -2.01
C PHE A 40 15.53 -12.29 -2.73
N SER A 41 15.46 -12.43 -4.04
CA SER A 41 16.58 -12.28 -4.97
C SER A 41 16.73 -10.83 -5.42
N THR A 42 17.84 -10.50 -6.07
CA THR A 42 18.05 -9.20 -6.74
C THR A 42 16.90 -8.87 -7.70
N GLU A 43 16.42 -9.87 -8.44
CA GLU A 43 15.30 -9.74 -9.39
C GLU A 43 13.98 -9.37 -8.70
N ASP A 44 13.71 -9.87 -7.47
CA ASP A 44 12.52 -9.48 -6.72
C ASP A 44 12.55 -8.00 -6.37
N PHE A 45 13.70 -7.47 -5.92
CA PHE A 45 13.89 -6.04 -5.65
C PHE A 45 13.76 -5.18 -6.90
N ARG A 46 14.30 -5.65 -8.04
CA ARG A 46 14.19 -4.96 -9.35
C ARG A 46 12.74 -4.80 -9.76
N LYS A 47 11.94 -5.86 -9.67
CA LYS A 47 10.50 -5.82 -9.98
C LYS A 47 9.72 -4.84 -9.10
N VAL A 48 10.06 -4.74 -7.83
CA VAL A 48 9.46 -3.74 -6.93
C VAL A 48 9.85 -2.33 -7.35
N TRP A 49 11.14 -2.11 -7.62
CA TRP A 49 11.65 -0.80 -8.02
C TRP A 49 11.03 -0.30 -9.34
N GLU A 50 10.89 -1.17 -10.34
CA GLU A 50 10.28 -0.85 -11.65
C GLU A 50 8.80 -0.48 -11.55
N ARG A 51 8.12 -0.94 -10.49
CA ARG A 51 6.70 -0.69 -10.22
C ARG A 51 6.47 0.38 -9.15
N ARG A 52 7.52 1.04 -8.67
CA ARG A 52 7.42 2.08 -7.67
C ARG A 52 7.34 3.46 -8.32
N ILE A 53 6.40 4.27 -7.83
CA ILE A 53 6.27 5.70 -8.08
C ILE A 53 6.89 6.45 -6.91
N GLY A 54 7.75 7.42 -7.19
CA GLY A 54 8.53 8.11 -6.16
C GLY A 54 9.74 7.30 -5.71
N GLU A 55 10.32 7.70 -4.57
CA GLU A 55 11.59 7.15 -4.06
C GLU A 55 11.48 6.58 -2.64
N GLY A 56 10.33 6.75 -1.99
CA GLY A 56 10.07 6.29 -0.63
C GLY A 56 9.78 4.80 -0.52
N LEU A 57 9.52 4.36 0.70
CA LEU A 57 9.19 2.98 1.02
C LEU A 57 7.78 2.62 0.54
N ILE A 58 7.57 1.35 0.21
CA ILE A 58 6.27 0.86 -0.32
C ILE A 58 5.24 0.51 0.78
N GLY A 59 5.66 0.47 2.04
CA GLY A 59 4.80 0.28 3.20
C GLY A 59 4.44 -1.15 3.57
N GLY A 60 3.74 -1.30 4.69
CA GLY A 60 3.52 -2.60 5.36
C GLY A 60 2.66 -3.57 4.54
N LYS A 61 1.51 -3.13 4.05
CA LYS A 61 0.59 -3.97 3.27
C LYS A 61 1.23 -4.51 1.98
N ALA A 62 1.98 -3.64 1.26
CA ALA A 62 2.71 -4.04 0.07
C ALA A 62 3.82 -5.06 0.39
N CYS A 63 4.60 -4.83 1.44
CA CYS A 63 5.63 -5.78 1.89
C CYS A 63 5.02 -7.13 2.28
N GLY A 64 3.94 -7.11 3.07
CA GLY A 64 3.22 -8.33 3.48
C GLY A 64 2.72 -9.14 2.29
N LEU A 65 2.09 -8.49 1.32
CA LEU A 65 1.65 -9.12 0.07
C LEU A 65 2.81 -9.80 -0.67
N LEU A 66 3.90 -9.08 -0.89
CA LEU A 66 5.05 -9.59 -1.65
C LEU A 66 5.75 -10.75 -0.95
N VAL A 67 5.93 -10.65 0.38
CA VAL A 67 6.52 -11.72 1.19
C VAL A 67 5.63 -12.95 1.21
N ALA A 68 4.33 -12.81 1.43
CA ALA A 68 3.39 -13.93 1.41
C ALA A 68 3.43 -14.68 0.06
N ARG A 69 3.37 -13.96 -1.05
CA ARG A 69 3.48 -14.54 -2.39
C ARG A 69 4.81 -15.25 -2.62
N LYS A 70 5.92 -14.66 -2.17
CA LYS A 70 7.24 -15.29 -2.29
C LYS A 70 7.32 -16.58 -1.49
N LEU A 71 6.80 -16.58 -0.25
CA LEU A 71 6.76 -17.77 0.60
C LEU A 71 5.92 -18.89 -0.01
N ILE A 72 4.75 -18.58 -0.58
CA ILE A 72 3.93 -19.59 -1.27
C ILE A 72 4.70 -20.19 -2.44
N LYS A 73 5.30 -19.36 -3.29
CA LYS A 73 6.09 -19.85 -4.45
C LYS A 73 7.25 -20.76 -4.05
N VAL A 74 7.88 -20.51 -2.90
CA VAL A 74 9.05 -21.27 -2.43
C VAL A 74 8.64 -22.53 -1.67
N ARG A 75 7.59 -22.45 -0.84
CA ARG A 75 7.21 -23.55 0.07
C ARG A 75 6.10 -24.45 -0.45
N LEU A 76 5.29 -23.94 -1.36
CA LEU A 76 4.11 -24.59 -1.91
C LEU A 76 4.11 -24.42 -3.43
N PRO A 77 5.15 -24.91 -4.14
CA PRO A 77 5.31 -24.70 -5.59
C PRO A 77 4.16 -25.29 -6.41
N GLU A 78 3.45 -26.30 -5.87
CA GLU A 78 2.25 -26.91 -6.47
C GLU A 78 1.08 -25.93 -6.61
N PHE A 79 1.04 -24.86 -5.83
CA PHE A 79 0.01 -23.81 -5.93
C PHE A 79 0.37 -22.70 -6.91
N LYS A 80 1.52 -22.75 -7.57
CA LYS A 80 2.00 -21.68 -8.47
C LYS A 80 0.98 -21.33 -9.56
N ASP A 81 0.33 -22.32 -10.13
CA ASP A 81 -0.60 -22.14 -11.24
C ASP A 81 -2.02 -21.73 -10.80
N TYR A 82 -2.29 -21.76 -9.48
CA TYR A 82 -3.54 -21.31 -8.87
C TYR A 82 -3.49 -19.88 -8.33
N ILE A 83 -2.33 -19.23 -8.40
CA ILE A 83 -2.13 -17.88 -7.86
C ILE A 83 -1.88 -16.94 -9.02
N GLU A 84 -2.82 -16.00 -9.22
CA GLU A 84 -2.66 -14.93 -10.20
C GLU A 84 -1.31 -14.23 -10.08
N PRO A 85 -0.61 -13.92 -11.17
CA PRO A 85 0.57 -13.08 -11.15
C PRO A 85 0.25 -11.74 -10.49
N HIS A 86 1.10 -11.33 -9.54
CA HIS A 86 0.90 -10.02 -8.93
C HIS A 86 1.08 -8.92 -9.98
N ASN A 87 0.09 -8.04 -10.07
CA ASN A 87 0.07 -6.89 -10.95
C ASN A 87 -0.27 -5.65 -10.13
N SER A 88 0.75 -5.13 -9.42
CA SER A 88 0.62 -4.00 -8.51
C SER A 88 1.65 -2.93 -8.80
N PHE A 89 1.27 -1.66 -8.57
CA PHE A 89 2.18 -0.54 -8.45
C PHE A 89 2.21 -0.05 -7.01
N PHE A 90 3.31 0.59 -6.65
CA PHE A 90 3.55 1.07 -5.30
C PHE A 90 3.82 2.58 -5.35
N ILE A 91 3.02 3.38 -4.67
CA ILE A 91 3.29 4.81 -4.50
C ILE A 91 4.06 4.96 -3.19
N GLY A 92 5.31 5.38 -3.29
CA GLY A 92 6.22 5.50 -2.15
C GLY A 92 5.78 6.56 -1.14
N SER A 93 6.19 6.40 0.10
CA SER A 93 5.83 7.30 1.20
C SER A 93 6.33 8.73 1.02
N ASP A 94 7.38 8.95 0.21
CA ASP A 94 7.87 10.27 -0.15
C ASP A 94 6.88 11.09 -0.99
N VAL A 95 6.05 10.40 -1.78
CA VAL A 95 4.99 11.07 -2.56
C VAL A 95 3.96 11.73 -1.63
N PHE A 96 3.63 11.09 -0.52
CA PHE A 96 2.78 11.69 0.50
C PHE A 96 3.42 12.95 1.12
N CYS A 97 4.71 12.90 1.46
CA CYS A 97 5.42 14.07 1.98
C CYS A 97 5.45 15.22 0.95
N LYS A 98 5.81 14.93 -0.29
CA LYS A 98 5.79 15.93 -1.39
C LYS A 98 4.39 16.51 -1.63
N TYR A 99 3.36 15.68 -1.48
CA TYR A 99 1.97 16.13 -1.58
C TYR A 99 1.60 17.08 -0.44
N LEU A 100 1.98 16.76 0.80
CA LEU A 100 1.76 17.63 1.96
C LEU A 100 2.49 18.98 1.83
N GLU A 101 3.74 18.95 1.39
CA GLU A 101 4.55 20.15 1.18
C GLU A 101 3.93 21.07 0.10
N LEU A 102 3.57 20.51 -1.06
CA LEU A 102 3.01 21.28 -2.17
C LEU A 102 1.66 21.94 -1.84
N ASN A 103 0.91 21.37 -0.91
CA ASN A 103 -0.44 21.84 -0.54
C ASN A 103 -0.49 22.55 0.83
N ASP A 104 0.65 23.03 1.34
CA ASP A 104 0.77 23.76 2.61
C ASP A 104 0.13 23.03 3.80
N CYS A 105 0.26 21.68 3.81
CA CYS A 105 -0.32 20.84 4.84
C CYS A 105 0.64 20.53 5.99
N MET A 106 1.94 20.79 5.84
CA MET A 106 2.96 20.35 6.80
C MET A 106 2.79 20.99 8.18
N GLU A 107 2.59 22.31 8.25
CA GLU A 107 2.42 23.02 9.51
C GLU A 107 1.15 22.55 10.25
N LEU A 108 0.03 22.43 9.52
CA LEU A 108 -1.24 21.96 10.09
C LEU A 108 -1.15 20.52 10.59
N ARG A 109 -0.42 19.66 9.87
CA ARG A 109 -0.15 18.29 10.27
C ARG A 109 0.69 18.22 11.55
N GLU A 110 1.73 19.04 11.63
CA GLU A 110 2.60 19.08 12.81
C GLU A 110 1.84 19.63 14.04
N LYS A 111 1.01 20.65 13.84
CA LYS A 111 0.12 21.16 14.88
C LYS A 111 -0.82 20.07 15.38
N HIS A 112 -1.51 19.34 14.46
CA HIS A 112 -2.39 18.22 14.81
C HIS A 112 -1.67 17.11 15.59
N ARG A 113 -0.40 16.81 15.29
CA ARG A 113 0.39 15.82 16.03
C ARG A 113 0.71 16.26 17.48
N ARG A 114 0.98 17.54 17.70
CA ARG A 114 1.33 18.09 19.01
C ARG A 114 0.13 18.29 19.93
N GLU A 115 -0.99 18.71 19.36
CA GLU A 115 -2.21 19.03 20.09
C GLU A 115 -3.15 17.81 20.12
N LYS A 116 -3.06 17.04 21.19
CA LYS A 116 -3.72 15.73 21.35
C LYS A 116 -5.25 15.74 21.41
N GLU A 117 -5.91 16.91 21.42
CA GLU A 117 -7.35 17.03 21.67
C GLU A 117 -8.16 17.71 20.56
N HIS A 118 -7.54 18.16 19.46
CA HIS A 118 -8.23 19.01 18.49
C HIS A 118 -8.60 18.26 17.19
N PHE A 119 -9.84 17.80 17.11
CA PHE A 119 -10.43 17.31 15.86
C PHE A 119 -10.62 18.40 14.78
N GLN A 120 -10.54 19.68 15.16
CA GLN A 120 -10.74 20.81 14.25
C GLN A 120 -9.61 20.89 13.22
N GLU A 121 -8.37 20.75 13.63
CA GLU A 121 -7.21 20.70 12.73
C GLU A 121 -7.26 19.50 11.81
N ALA A 122 -7.77 18.36 12.30
CA ALA A 122 -7.94 17.16 11.48
C ALA A 122 -8.95 17.36 10.35
N GLU A 123 -10.06 18.02 10.60
CA GLU A 123 -11.07 18.35 9.57
C GLU A 123 -10.51 19.30 8.51
N GLU A 124 -9.81 20.35 8.92
CA GLU A 124 -9.19 21.29 7.98
C GLU A 124 -8.08 20.59 7.16
N LEU A 125 -7.24 19.79 7.81
CA LEU A 125 -6.21 19.01 7.11
C LEU A 125 -6.82 18.01 6.13
N LYS A 126 -7.88 17.31 6.54
CA LYS A 126 -8.63 16.39 5.68
C LYS A 126 -9.17 17.10 4.44
N LYS A 127 -9.76 18.29 4.61
CA LYS A 127 -10.27 19.10 3.52
C LYS A 127 -9.18 19.52 2.54
N ARG A 128 -8.01 19.93 3.04
CA ARG A 128 -6.86 20.27 2.18
C ARG A 128 -6.35 19.04 1.42
N LEU A 129 -6.25 17.89 2.10
CA LEU A 129 -5.85 16.64 1.45
C LEU A 129 -6.81 16.19 0.35
N LEU A 130 -8.10 16.44 0.49
CA LEU A 130 -9.10 16.11 -0.55
C LEU A 130 -9.03 17.03 -1.78
N ASN A 131 -8.55 18.27 -1.62
CA ASN A 131 -8.55 19.30 -2.68
C ASN A 131 -7.14 19.63 -3.19
N GLY A 132 -6.11 18.96 -2.71
CA GLY A 132 -4.74 19.23 -3.09
C GLY A 132 -4.39 18.82 -4.51
N VAL A 133 -3.27 19.31 -5.00
CA VAL A 133 -2.71 19.02 -6.33
C VAL A 133 -1.46 18.14 -6.21
N PHE A 134 -1.21 17.34 -7.23
CA PHE A 134 0.01 16.53 -7.30
C PHE A 134 1.12 17.24 -8.08
N PRO A 135 2.39 17.02 -7.72
CA PRO A 135 3.52 17.43 -8.57
C PRO A 135 3.39 16.82 -9.97
N GLU A 136 3.71 17.61 -11.02
CA GLU A 136 3.56 17.12 -12.40
C GLU A 136 4.36 15.85 -12.68
N ALA A 137 5.55 15.71 -12.10
CA ALA A 137 6.35 14.49 -12.21
C ALA A 137 5.61 13.24 -11.69
N ILE A 138 4.85 13.37 -10.60
CA ILE A 138 4.03 12.27 -10.06
C ILE A 138 2.83 12.00 -10.96
N ARG A 139 2.20 13.04 -11.51
CA ARG A 139 1.09 12.88 -12.47
C ARG A 139 1.51 12.10 -13.70
N GLU A 140 2.69 12.38 -14.24
CA GLU A 140 3.26 11.61 -15.36
C GLU A 140 3.49 10.13 -15.02
N GLU A 141 3.96 9.83 -13.80
CA GLU A 141 4.09 8.45 -13.34
C GLU A 141 2.72 7.76 -13.17
N LEU A 142 1.71 8.47 -12.67
CA LEU A 142 0.33 7.95 -12.58
C LEU A 142 -0.28 7.66 -13.96
N LYS A 143 0.03 8.46 -14.99
CA LYS A 143 -0.37 8.17 -16.38
C LYS A 143 0.21 6.84 -16.87
N LYS A 144 1.49 6.55 -16.55
CA LYS A 144 2.11 5.26 -16.92
C LYS A 144 1.40 4.07 -16.25
N VAL A 145 0.94 4.23 -15.02
CA VAL A 145 0.11 3.21 -14.33
C VAL A 145 -1.18 2.95 -15.09
N LEU A 146 -1.88 4.01 -15.51
CA LEU A 146 -3.11 3.90 -16.29
C LEU A 146 -2.88 3.29 -17.68
N GLN A 147 -1.77 3.62 -18.32
CA GLN A 147 -1.37 2.99 -19.59
C GLN A 147 -1.13 1.50 -19.42
N HIS A 148 -0.48 1.09 -18.32
CA HIS A 148 -0.24 -0.32 -18.03
C HIS A 148 -1.53 -1.11 -17.79
N TYR A 149 -2.49 -0.57 -17.04
CA TYR A 149 -3.76 -1.26 -16.76
C TYR A 149 -4.80 -1.14 -17.87
N GLY A 150 -4.57 -0.26 -18.85
CA GLY A 150 -5.56 0.02 -19.90
C GLY A 150 -6.86 0.56 -19.28
N THR A 151 -7.97 -0.12 -19.56
CA THR A 151 -9.31 0.22 -19.01
C THR A 151 -9.76 -0.76 -17.94
N THR A 152 -8.87 -1.57 -17.40
CA THR A 152 -9.21 -2.51 -16.33
C THR A 152 -9.44 -1.73 -15.02
N PRO A 153 -10.51 -2.04 -14.26
CA PRO A 153 -10.73 -1.44 -12.96
C PRO A 153 -9.55 -1.67 -12.02
N ILE A 154 -9.25 -0.67 -11.22
CA ILE A 154 -8.14 -0.69 -10.27
C ILE A 154 -8.62 -0.28 -8.87
N ILE A 155 -7.85 -0.66 -7.85
CA ILE A 155 -8.09 -0.27 -6.47
C ILE A 155 -6.83 0.41 -5.90
N VAL A 156 -7.02 1.54 -5.24
CA VAL A 156 -5.98 2.24 -4.47
C VAL A 156 -6.18 1.93 -3.00
N ARG A 157 -5.16 1.36 -2.36
CA ARG A 157 -5.20 0.92 -0.96
C ARG A 157 -4.10 1.59 -0.16
N SER A 158 -4.40 1.92 1.07
CA SER A 158 -3.37 2.33 2.03
C SER A 158 -2.31 1.23 2.22
N SER A 159 -1.07 1.63 2.40
CA SER A 159 0.07 0.77 2.72
C SER A 159 1.02 1.51 3.68
N SER A 160 0.45 2.01 4.77
CA SER A 160 1.19 2.74 5.79
C SER A 160 2.18 1.84 6.52
N PHE A 161 3.22 2.45 7.11
CA PHE A 161 4.13 1.74 8.02
C PHE A 161 3.48 1.31 9.32
N LEU A 162 2.43 2.00 9.74
CA LEU A 162 1.68 1.65 10.94
C LEU A 162 0.70 0.51 10.69
N GLU A 163 0.32 0.27 9.42
CA GLU A 163 -0.53 -0.86 9.03
C GLU A 163 0.27 -2.16 9.00
N ASP A 164 -0.37 -3.21 9.46
CA ASP A 164 0.14 -4.59 9.42
C ASP A 164 1.51 -4.78 10.11
N GLY A 165 1.89 -3.83 10.98
CA GLY A 165 2.98 -4.01 11.93
C GLY A 165 2.61 -5.06 12.97
N TYR A 166 3.61 -5.79 13.48
CA TYR A 166 3.38 -6.82 14.50
C TYR A 166 2.65 -6.25 15.71
N GLY A 167 1.45 -6.76 15.98
CA GLY A 167 0.59 -6.32 17.10
C GLY A 167 -0.33 -5.11 16.77
N ASN A 168 -0.25 -4.53 15.57
CA ASN A 168 -1.07 -3.41 15.15
C ASN A 168 -1.81 -3.75 13.85
N ALA A 169 -3.06 -4.15 13.96
CA ALA A 169 -3.92 -4.35 12.81
C ALA A 169 -4.77 -3.09 12.58
N PHE A 170 -4.48 -2.34 11.52
CA PHE A 170 -5.24 -1.15 11.10
C PHE A 170 -6.44 -1.48 10.19
N SER A 171 -6.93 -2.72 10.27
CA SER A 171 -8.03 -3.18 9.40
C SER A 171 -9.22 -2.22 9.46
N GLY A 172 -9.65 -1.72 8.30
CA GLY A 172 -10.78 -0.82 8.16
C GLY A 172 -10.59 0.58 8.76
N LYS A 173 -9.35 1.03 9.03
CA LYS A 173 -9.07 2.37 9.55
C LYS A 173 -8.76 3.37 8.46
N TYR A 174 -8.08 2.93 7.43
CA TYR A 174 -7.82 3.71 6.22
C TYR A 174 -8.65 3.19 5.06
N GLU A 175 -8.90 4.09 4.11
CA GLU A 175 -9.76 3.78 2.97
C GLU A 175 -9.06 2.91 1.92
N SER A 176 -9.89 2.22 1.15
CA SER A 176 -9.51 1.57 -0.10
C SER A 176 -10.52 2.00 -1.15
N ILE A 177 -10.06 2.61 -2.23
CA ILE A 177 -10.91 3.28 -3.23
C ILE A 177 -10.82 2.54 -4.55
N PHE A 178 -11.96 2.11 -5.05
CA PHE A 178 -12.07 1.54 -6.38
C PHE A 178 -12.15 2.65 -7.42
N CYS A 179 -11.42 2.47 -8.53
CA CYS A 179 -11.50 3.30 -9.73
C CYS A 179 -12.05 2.43 -10.86
N MET A 180 -13.09 2.90 -11.50
CA MET A 180 -13.67 2.21 -12.67
C MET A 180 -12.71 2.22 -13.85
N ASN A 181 -11.83 3.23 -13.92
CA ASN A 181 -10.80 3.39 -14.92
C ASN A 181 -11.35 3.40 -16.35
N GLN A 182 -12.47 4.10 -16.55
CA GLN A 182 -13.19 4.21 -17.82
C GLN A 182 -13.16 5.64 -18.37
N GLY A 183 -13.42 5.79 -19.67
CA GLY A 183 -13.47 7.08 -20.33
C GLY A 183 -12.12 7.52 -20.90
N CYS A 184 -11.96 8.84 -21.14
CA CYS A 184 -10.73 9.39 -21.68
C CYS A 184 -9.59 9.41 -20.65
N GLU A 185 -8.35 9.50 -21.13
CA GLU A 185 -7.15 9.48 -20.24
C GLU A 185 -7.22 10.55 -19.14
N LYS A 186 -7.70 11.75 -19.48
CA LYS A 186 -7.86 12.84 -18.49
C LYS A 186 -8.83 12.46 -17.37
N ALA A 187 -9.98 11.89 -17.72
CA ALA A 187 -10.99 11.48 -16.72
C ALA A 187 -10.46 10.35 -15.83
N ARG A 188 -9.78 9.37 -16.41
CA ARG A 188 -9.15 8.25 -15.67
C ARG A 188 -8.05 8.74 -14.73
N LEU A 189 -7.21 9.69 -15.18
CA LEU A 189 -6.18 10.28 -14.34
C LEU A 189 -6.81 11.05 -13.16
N GLU A 190 -7.83 11.84 -13.41
CA GLU A 190 -8.55 12.57 -12.36
C GLU A 190 -9.19 11.63 -11.33
N GLU A 191 -9.79 10.52 -11.80
CA GLU A 191 -10.33 9.46 -10.93
C GLU A 191 -9.25 8.84 -10.05
N LEU A 192 -8.09 8.48 -10.63
CA LEU A 192 -6.96 7.91 -9.88
C LEU A 192 -6.40 8.92 -8.87
N GLU A 193 -6.19 10.18 -9.27
CA GLU A 193 -5.76 11.25 -8.36
C GLU A 193 -6.74 11.45 -7.21
N ASN A 194 -8.05 11.43 -7.49
CA ASN A 194 -9.08 11.53 -6.46
C ASN A 194 -9.06 10.34 -5.50
N ALA A 195 -8.82 9.13 -6.00
CA ALA A 195 -8.67 7.95 -5.15
C ALA A 195 -7.46 8.09 -4.22
N VAL A 196 -6.32 8.54 -4.73
CA VAL A 196 -5.12 8.80 -3.92
C VAL A 196 -5.40 9.87 -2.85
N ARG A 197 -6.06 10.98 -3.20
CA ARG A 197 -6.46 12.03 -2.25
C ARG A 197 -7.34 11.48 -1.13
N GLN A 198 -8.33 10.66 -1.46
CA GLN A 198 -9.23 10.06 -0.49
C GLN A 198 -8.47 9.14 0.48
N VAL A 199 -7.55 8.32 -0.02
CA VAL A 199 -6.74 7.46 0.86
C VAL A 199 -5.83 8.31 1.75
N TYR A 200 -5.17 9.35 1.23
CA TYR A 200 -4.38 10.28 2.04
C TYR A 200 -5.23 10.97 3.10
N ALA A 201 -6.41 11.47 2.73
CA ALA A 201 -7.35 12.13 3.64
C ALA A 201 -7.89 11.20 4.72
N SER A 202 -7.95 9.87 4.46
CA SER A 202 -8.42 8.89 5.43
C SER A 202 -7.52 8.78 6.67
N THR A 203 -6.28 9.26 6.60
CA THR A 203 -5.39 9.39 7.77
C THR A 203 -5.98 10.30 8.85
N MET A 204 -6.84 11.22 8.44
CA MET A 204 -7.55 12.18 9.31
C MET A 204 -8.97 11.72 9.68
N ASN A 205 -9.39 10.52 9.34
CA ASN A 205 -10.67 9.98 9.78
C ASN A 205 -10.70 9.84 11.32
N PRO A 206 -11.80 10.21 11.99
CA PRO A 206 -11.91 10.11 13.46
C PRO A 206 -11.58 8.72 13.99
N SER A 207 -12.02 7.66 13.29
CA SER A 207 -11.72 6.28 13.65
C SER A 207 -10.23 5.92 13.57
N ALA A 208 -9.49 6.51 12.60
CA ALA A 208 -8.07 6.31 12.44
C ALA A 208 -7.26 7.07 13.52
N ILE A 209 -7.66 8.31 13.82
CA ILE A 209 -7.08 9.13 14.90
C ILE A 209 -7.28 8.45 16.25
N GLU A 210 -8.52 8.04 16.54
CA GLU A 210 -8.86 7.36 17.79
C GLU A 210 -8.08 6.04 17.96
N TYR A 211 -7.93 5.28 16.89
CA TYR A 211 -7.13 4.06 16.92
C TYR A 211 -5.66 4.35 17.23
N ARG A 212 -5.05 5.34 16.54
CA ARG A 212 -3.66 5.76 16.83
C ARG A 212 -3.51 6.27 18.27
N ARG A 213 -4.49 7.02 18.77
CA ARG A 213 -4.53 7.48 20.17
C ARG A 213 -4.50 6.31 21.15
N LYS A 214 -5.39 5.33 20.98
CA LYS A 214 -5.46 4.13 21.83
C LYS A 214 -4.18 3.30 21.82
N ARG A 215 -3.47 3.30 20.70
CA ARG A 215 -2.21 2.57 20.52
C ARG A 215 -0.97 3.39 20.85
N LYS A 216 -1.13 4.63 21.31
CA LYS A 216 -0.01 5.57 21.60
C LYS A 216 0.87 5.83 20.38
N LEU A 217 0.27 5.93 19.21
CA LEU A 217 0.93 6.13 17.92
C LEU A 217 0.71 7.54 17.35
N LEU A 218 0.12 8.48 18.11
CA LEU A 218 -0.11 9.85 17.63
C LEU A 218 1.17 10.62 17.36
N ASP A 219 2.21 10.36 18.17
CA ASP A 219 3.52 11.02 18.04
C ASP A 219 4.38 10.37 16.92
N VAL A 220 3.98 9.19 16.40
CA VAL A 220 4.68 8.53 15.32
C VAL A 220 4.32 9.18 14.00
N ASP A 221 5.32 9.45 13.18
CA ASP A 221 5.13 10.03 11.86
C ASP A 221 4.44 9.03 10.92
N GLU A 222 3.18 9.30 10.58
CA GLU A 222 2.42 8.50 9.63
C GLU A 222 2.91 8.77 8.21
N GLN A 223 3.64 7.84 7.64
CA GLN A 223 4.12 7.92 6.27
C GLN A 223 3.26 7.01 5.39
N MET A 224 2.32 7.62 4.68
CA MET A 224 1.36 6.90 3.86
C MET A 224 1.95 6.53 2.50
N ALA A 225 2.34 5.28 2.34
CA ALA A 225 2.53 4.68 1.02
C ALA A 225 1.21 4.09 0.52
N LEU A 226 1.10 3.85 -0.79
CA LEU A 226 -0.11 3.27 -1.37
C LEU A 226 0.22 2.06 -2.25
N LEU A 227 -0.73 1.14 -2.29
CA LEU A 227 -0.74 -0.03 -3.14
C LEU A 227 -1.84 0.14 -4.19
N VAL A 228 -1.46 0.19 -5.47
CA VAL A 228 -2.40 0.25 -6.60
C VAL A 228 -2.43 -1.11 -7.25
N GLN A 229 -3.62 -1.71 -7.35
CA GLN A 229 -3.78 -3.07 -7.83
C GLN A 229 -4.88 -3.14 -8.92
N LYS A 230 -4.70 -4.02 -9.88
CA LYS A 230 -5.79 -4.48 -10.75
C LYS A 230 -6.88 -5.11 -9.88
N VAL A 231 -8.13 -4.79 -10.15
CA VAL A 231 -9.27 -5.53 -9.58
C VAL A 231 -9.44 -6.80 -10.39
N GLU A 232 -9.46 -7.94 -9.72
CA GLU A 232 -9.75 -9.21 -10.37
C GLU A 232 -11.25 -9.38 -10.57
N GLY A 233 -11.66 -9.89 -11.72
CA GLY A 233 -13.05 -10.08 -12.10
C GLY A 233 -13.24 -10.04 -13.60
N GLU A 234 -14.50 -10.15 -13.99
CA GLU A 234 -14.96 -10.10 -15.37
C GLU A 234 -16.13 -9.12 -15.49
N ARG A 235 -16.37 -8.66 -16.72
CA ARG A 235 -17.46 -7.73 -17.00
C ARG A 235 -18.75 -8.48 -17.33
N TYR A 236 -19.80 -8.12 -16.60
CA TYR A 236 -21.17 -8.64 -16.78
C TYR A 236 -22.10 -7.46 -17.06
N GLY A 237 -22.25 -7.10 -18.34
CA GLY A 237 -22.96 -5.87 -18.74
C GLY A 237 -22.23 -4.63 -18.22
N ASP A 238 -22.88 -3.86 -17.35
CA ASP A 238 -22.32 -2.67 -16.72
C ASP A 238 -21.63 -2.93 -15.37
N LEU A 239 -21.66 -4.18 -14.91
CA LEU A 239 -21.02 -4.60 -13.66
C LEU A 239 -19.68 -5.26 -13.92
N TYR A 240 -18.76 -5.16 -12.94
CA TYR A 240 -17.47 -5.84 -12.93
C TYR A 240 -17.23 -6.46 -11.55
N PHE A 241 -17.10 -7.78 -11.50
CA PHE A 241 -16.89 -8.52 -10.24
C PHE A 241 -16.26 -9.90 -10.50
N PRO A 242 -15.60 -10.50 -9.50
CA PRO A 242 -15.07 -11.85 -9.57
C PRO A 242 -16.19 -12.89 -9.41
N VAL A 243 -15.93 -14.12 -9.83
CA VAL A 243 -16.86 -15.26 -9.62
C VAL A 243 -17.14 -15.48 -8.14
N ALA A 244 -16.12 -15.29 -7.28
CA ALA A 244 -16.24 -15.38 -5.83
C ALA A 244 -15.25 -14.40 -5.19
N ALA A 245 -15.63 -13.85 -4.05
CA ALA A 245 -14.76 -13.03 -3.19
C ALA A 245 -14.97 -13.44 -1.74
N GLY A 246 -13.88 -13.45 -0.97
CA GLY A 246 -13.95 -13.85 0.43
C GLY A 246 -12.68 -13.45 1.19
N MET A 247 -12.71 -13.71 2.48
CA MET A 247 -11.59 -13.47 3.38
C MET A 247 -11.20 -14.78 4.06
N GLY A 248 -9.94 -15.20 3.82
CA GLY A 248 -9.36 -16.35 4.51
C GLY A 248 -8.68 -15.91 5.82
N CYS A 249 -8.91 -16.63 6.89
CA CYS A 249 -8.24 -16.45 8.17
C CYS A 249 -7.54 -17.76 8.58
N SER A 250 -6.30 -17.65 9.09
CA SER A 250 -5.54 -18.81 9.58
C SER A 250 -6.05 -19.35 10.92
N TYR A 251 -6.93 -18.62 11.59
CA TYR A 251 -7.54 -19.02 12.86
C TYR A 251 -9.05 -18.76 12.80
N ASN A 252 -9.85 -19.76 13.21
CA ASN A 252 -11.30 -19.65 13.32
C ASN A 252 -11.71 -19.46 14.78
N PRO A 253 -12.09 -18.26 15.22
CA PRO A 253 -12.57 -18.04 16.58
C PRO A 253 -13.99 -18.58 16.80
N TYR A 254 -14.73 -18.91 15.74
CA TYR A 254 -16.11 -19.36 15.80
C TYR A 254 -16.17 -20.89 15.75
N LYS A 255 -16.31 -21.52 16.90
CA LYS A 255 -16.53 -22.95 17.00
C LYS A 255 -18.03 -23.25 16.96
N TRP A 256 -18.54 -23.66 15.81
CA TRP A 256 -19.93 -24.08 15.65
C TRP A 256 -20.18 -25.52 16.14
N MET A 257 -19.13 -26.34 16.23
CA MET A 257 -19.15 -27.72 16.70
C MET A 257 -17.92 -28.00 17.56
N GLU A 258 -18.08 -28.89 18.57
CA GLU A 258 -16.98 -29.20 19.53
C GLU A 258 -15.70 -29.74 18.88
N HIS A 259 -15.83 -30.50 17.80
CA HIS A 259 -14.72 -31.11 17.09
C HIS A 259 -14.01 -30.19 16.09
N MET A 260 -14.51 -28.96 15.87
CA MET A 260 -13.85 -28.00 14.99
C MET A 260 -12.50 -27.56 15.58
N ASN A 261 -11.44 -27.78 14.79
CA ASN A 261 -10.13 -27.26 15.13
C ASN A 261 -10.02 -25.77 14.73
N PRO A 262 -9.86 -24.82 15.67
CA PRO A 262 -9.71 -23.41 15.34
C PRO A 262 -8.49 -23.13 14.45
N ASP A 263 -7.43 -23.92 14.58
CA ASP A 263 -6.18 -23.73 13.82
C ASP A 263 -6.31 -24.19 12.36
N ALA A 264 -7.42 -24.83 11.99
CA ALA A 264 -7.73 -25.13 10.59
C ALA A 264 -8.07 -23.88 9.77
N GLY A 265 -8.30 -22.76 10.44
CA GLY A 265 -8.69 -21.50 9.78
C GLY A 265 -10.15 -21.46 9.36
N MET A 266 -10.50 -20.44 8.59
CA MET A 266 -11.83 -20.27 7.99
C MET A 266 -11.74 -19.51 6.67
N LEU A 267 -12.70 -19.71 5.79
CA LEU A 267 -12.95 -18.98 4.55
C LEU A 267 -14.32 -18.31 4.60
#